data_77bc8c24ddea7a9ff4ac9425e43fc90c
#
_entry.id   77bc8c24ddea7a9ff4ac9425e43fc90c
#
_cell.length_a   1.000
_cell.length_b   1.000
_cell.length_c   1.000
_cell.angle_alpha   90.00
_cell.angle_beta   90.00
_cell.angle_gamma   90.00
#
_symmetry.space_group_name_H-M   'P 1'
#
loop_
_entity.id
_entity.type
_entity.pdbx_description
1 polymer ?
#
loop_
_entity_poly.entity_id
_entity_poly.type
_entity_poly.pdbx_seq_one_letter_code
_entity_poly.pdbx_strand_id
1 'polypeptide(L)'
;MWQETETTTHQDHVIKHVIGATVLGWVIAGEAAHLLLDIGFLWTIYLDGEMNLLPQGVAITELDADDLNSVDKTELTFDADLLLNEGREASGLKRFTAAPVECLITGVNFLSLNSQRRIAIKGQSAALYVQTSIETGEITVTD
;
A
#
# COMPACT_ATOMS: atom_id res chain seq x y z
N MET A 1 -9.41 11.67 -19.46
CA MET A 1 -7.94 11.58 -19.53
C MET A 1 -7.33 11.80 -18.15
N TRP A 2 -6.38 10.97 -17.77
CA TRP A 2 -5.70 11.11 -16.50
C TRP A 2 -4.88 12.40 -16.46
N GLN A 3 -5.02 13.14 -15.37
CA GLN A 3 -4.27 14.37 -15.15
C GLN A 3 -3.42 14.24 -13.90
N GLU A 4 -2.16 14.68 -14.01
CA GLU A 4 -1.28 14.72 -12.86
C GLU A 4 -1.78 15.78 -11.87
N THR A 5 -1.81 15.43 -10.58
CA THR A 5 -2.26 16.32 -9.51
C THR A 5 -1.11 16.66 -8.59
N GLU A 6 -1.19 17.83 -7.96
CA GLU A 6 -0.23 18.23 -6.96
C GLU A 6 -0.44 17.44 -5.68
N THR A 7 0.65 17.18 -4.97
CA THR A 7 0.62 16.50 -3.68
C THR A 7 0.49 17.51 -2.54
N THR A 8 -0.08 17.05 -1.43
CA THR A 8 -0.12 17.84 -0.20
C THR A 8 1.23 17.75 0.52
N THR A 9 1.46 18.64 1.48
CA THR A 9 2.68 18.61 2.30
C THR A 9 2.81 17.27 3.04
N HIS A 10 1.71 16.74 3.54
CA HIS A 10 1.71 15.44 4.24
C HIS A 10 2.05 14.30 3.29
N GLN A 11 1.48 14.30 2.09
CA GLN A 11 1.81 13.30 1.07
C GLN A 11 3.28 13.36 0.69
N ASP A 12 3.83 14.56 0.49
CA ASP A 12 5.25 14.74 0.18
C ASP A 12 6.15 14.17 1.28
N HIS A 13 5.75 14.37 2.52
CA HIS A 13 6.49 13.84 3.67
C HIS A 13 6.52 12.32 3.67
N VAL A 14 5.37 11.67 3.42
CA VAL A 14 5.28 10.21 3.34
C VAL A 14 6.10 9.69 2.15
N ILE A 15 5.96 10.30 0.98
CA ILE A 15 6.69 9.91 -0.23
C ILE A 15 8.20 9.93 0.02
N LYS A 16 8.68 10.96 0.68
CA LYS A 16 10.10 11.10 0.99
C LYS A 16 10.62 9.92 1.81
N HIS A 17 9.79 9.35 2.67
CA HIS A 17 10.18 8.23 3.52
C HIS A 17 10.09 6.86 2.82
N VAL A 18 9.24 6.73 1.79
CA VAL A 18 9.10 5.46 1.07
C VAL A 18 10.07 5.31 -0.09
N ILE A 19 10.67 6.39 -0.57
CA ILE A 19 11.71 6.34 -1.61
C ILE A 19 12.88 5.49 -1.11
N GLY A 20 13.29 4.52 -1.92
CA GLY A 20 14.38 3.60 -1.57
C GLY A 20 13.93 2.33 -0.88
N ALA A 21 12.66 2.23 -0.49
CA ALA A 21 12.09 1.00 0.04
C ALA A 21 11.55 0.12 -1.09
N THR A 22 11.46 -1.19 -0.83
CA THR A 22 10.89 -2.15 -1.78
C THR A 22 9.53 -2.62 -1.27
N VAL A 23 8.54 -2.66 -2.14
CA VAL A 23 7.21 -3.17 -1.81
C VAL A 23 7.24 -4.69 -1.81
N LEU A 24 6.88 -5.30 -0.68
CA LEU A 24 6.88 -6.76 -0.53
C LEU A 24 5.51 -7.38 -0.81
N GLY A 25 4.45 -6.69 -0.45
CA GLY A 25 3.09 -7.18 -0.62
C GLY A 25 2.07 -6.13 -0.23
N TRP A 26 0.80 -6.48 -0.35
CA TRP A 26 -0.29 -5.54 -0.05
C TRP A 26 -1.54 -6.27 0.40
N VAL A 27 -2.43 -5.53 1.07
CA VAL A 27 -3.77 -6.00 1.46
C VAL A 27 -4.73 -4.83 1.39
N ILE A 28 -5.97 -5.11 1.03
CA ILE A 28 -7.06 -4.12 1.05
C ILE A 28 -7.89 -4.37 2.31
N ALA A 29 -8.02 -3.37 3.15
CA ALA A 29 -8.84 -3.43 4.36
C ALA A 29 -9.20 -2.03 4.81
N GLY A 30 -10.40 -1.85 5.37
CA GLY A 30 -10.82 -0.56 5.93
C GLY A 30 -10.85 0.56 4.90
N GLU A 31 -11.28 0.28 3.68
CA GLU A 31 -11.34 1.25 2.57
C GLU A 31 -9.97 1.88 2.27
N ALA A 32 -8.93 1.08 2.38
CA ALA A 32 -7.56 1.52 2.11
C ALA A 32 -6.73 0.37 1.56
N ALA A 33 -5.68 0.71 0.81
CA ALA A 33 -4.65 -0.22 0.40
C ALA A 33 -3.47 -0.08 1.37
N HIS A 34 -3.00 -1.21 1.89
CA HIS A 34 -1.88 -1.25 2.84
C HIS A 34 -0.71 -1.97 2.18
N LEU A 35 0.34 -1.24 1.86
CA LEU A 35 1.53 -1.77 1.20
C LEU A 35 2.62 -2.01 2.25
N LEU A 36 3.10 -3.24 2.34
CA LEU A 36 4.19 -3.59 3.24
C LEU A 36 5.52 -3.33 2.55
N LEU A 37 6.34 -2.52 3.21
CA LEU A 37 7.67 -2.16 2.72
C LEU A 37 8.75 -2.96 3.45
N ASP A 38 9.86 -3.21 2.78
CA ASP A 38 10.98 -4.00 3.33
C ASP A 38 11.66 -3.34 4.55
N ILE A 39 11.39 -2.07 4.77
CA ILE A 39 11.87 -1.34 5.96
C ILE A 39 11.02 -1.60 7.20
N GLY A 40 10.01 -2.48 7.12
CA GLY A 40 9.16 -2.84 8.25
C GLY A 40 8.03 -1.85 8.52
N PHE A 41 7.67 -1.04 7.54
CA PHE A 41 6.58 -0.08 7.63
C PHE A 41 5.43 -0.47 6.71
N LEU A 42 4.22 -0.10 7.11
CA LEU A 42 3.02 -0.25 6.30
C LEU A 42 2.62 1.12 5.77
N TRP A 43 2.55 1.22 4.44
CA TRP A 43 2.14 2.44 3.75
C TRP A 43 0.65 2.30 3.40
N THR A 44 -0.19 3.05 4.09
CA THR A 44 -1.63 3.01 3.91
C THR A 44 -2.06 4.14 2.97
N ILE A 45 -2.81 3.78 1.94
CA ILE A 45 -3.34 4.72 0.94
C ILE A 45 -4.85 4.62 0.96
N TYR A 46 -5.51 5.73 1.32
CA TYR A 46 -6.98 5.80 1.43
C TYR A 46 -7.64 6.11 0.10
N LEU A 47 -8.95 5.95 0.04
CA LEU A 47 -9.75 6.18 -1.18
C LEU A 47 -9.53 7.56 -1.80
N ASP A 48 -9.41 8.60 -0.97
CA ASP A 48 -9.21 9.98 -1.42
C ASP A 48 -7.75 10.31 -1.77
N GLY A 49 -6.84 9.34 -1.64
CA GLY A 49 -5.43 9.53 -1.91
C GLY A 49 -4.62 9.99 -0.71
N GLU A 50 -5.28 10.25 0.42
CA GLU A 50 -4.56 10.50 1.68
C GLU A 50 -3.79 9.25 2.08
N MET A 51 -2.72 9.43 2.83
CA MET A 51 -1.84 8.32 3.16
C MET A 51 -1.26 8.42 4.55
N ASN A 52 -0.82 7.28 5.06
CA ASN A 52 -0.22 7.16 6.37
C ASN A 52 0.96 6.19 6.28
N LEU A 53 1.94 6.33 7.14
CA LEU A 53 3.10 5.45 7.18
C LEU A 53 3.40 5.12 8.63
N LEU A 54 3.19 3.88 9.02
CA LEU A 54 3.38 3.42 10.40
C LEU A 54 4.22 2.14 10.41
N PRO A 55 4.96 1.87 11.50
CA PRO A 55 5.57 0.56 11.68
C PRO A 55 4.49 -0.53 11.54
N GLN A 56 4.82 -1.63 10.89
CA GLN A 56 3.82 -2.63 10.51
C GLN A 56 3.03 -3.18 11.72
N GLY A 57 3.69 -3.39 12.85
CA GLY A 57 2.99 -3.89 14.04
C GLY A 57 1.97 -2.90 14.58
N VAL A 58 2.33 -1.62 14.62
CA VAL A 58 1.42 -0.54 15.04
C VAL A 58 0.26 -0.40 14.05
N ALA A 59 0.57 -0.38 12.77
CA ALA A 59 -0.44 -0.22 11.71
C ALA A 59 -1.49 -1.32 11.77
N ILE A 60 -1.07 -2.58 11.92
CA ILE A 60 -2.00 -3.71 12.00
C ILE A 60 -2.85 -3.64 13.28
N THR A 61 -2.25 -3.29 14.40
CA THR A 61 -2.97 -3.15 15.67
C THR A 61 -4.05 -2.07 15.60
N GLU A 62 -3.74 -0.97 14.89
CA GLU A 62 -4.63 0.18 14.80
C GLU A 62 -5.66 0.07 13.65
N LEU A 63 -5.64 -1.03 12.88
CA LEU A 63 -6.64 -1.22 11.83
C LEU A 63 -8.04 -1.24 12.44
N ASP A 64 -8.81 -0.23 12.06
CA ASP A 64 -10.18 -0.04 12.54
C ASP A 64 -11.15 -0.33 11.38
N ALA A 65 -11.42 -1.60 11.19
CA ALA A 65 -12.40 -2.05 10.23
C ALA A 65 -13.36 -3.00 10.94
N ASP A 66 -14.65 -2.78 10.76
CA ASP A 66 -15.71 -3.54 11.43
C ASP A 66 -15.62 -5.04 11.13
N ASP A 67 -15.03 -5.39 10.00
CA ASP A 67 -14.87 -6.77 9.55
C ASP A 67 -13.56 -7.42 10.02
N LEU A 68 -12.71 -6.71 10.76
CA LEU A 68 -11.43 -7.25 11.24
C LEU A 68 -11.48 -7.53 12.74
N ASN A 69 -11.40 -8.80 13.10
CA ASN A 69 -11.33 -9.25 14.49
C ASN A 69 -9.88 -9.57 14.89
N SER A 70 -9.68 -10.05 16.12
CA SER A 70 -8.34 -10.38 16.62
C SER A 70 -7.68 -11.51 15.84
N VAL A 71 -8.45 -12.47 15.34
CA VAL A 71 -7.92 -13.58 14.52
C VAL A 71 -7.40 -13.03 13.20
N ASP A 72 -8.16 -12.14 12.57
CA ASP A 72 -7.78 -11.49 11.31
C ASP A 72 -6.48 -10.72 11.47
N LYS A 73 -6.34 -9.96 12.56
CA LYS A 73 -5.12 -9.20 12.85
C LYS A 73 -3.92 -10.11 13.10
N THR A 74 -4.14 -11.27 13.73
CA THR A 74 -3.10 -12.27 13.92
C THR A 74 -2.62 -12.82 12.59
N GLU A 75 -3.54 -13.09 11.67
CA GLU A 75 -3.20 -13.56 10.31
C GLU A 75 -2.44 -12.49 9.52
N LEU A 76 -2.85 -11.23 9.62
CA LEU A 76 -2.14 -10.12 8.99
C LEU A 76 -0.71 -9.99 9.54
N THR A 77 -0.54 -10.12 10.84
CA THR A 77 0.79 -10.06 11.47
C THR A 77 1.66 -11.23 11.00
N PHE A 78 1.09 -12.42 10.92
CA PHE A 78 1.79 -13.61 10.42
C PHE A 78 2.28 -13.38 8.99
N ASP A 79 1.41 -12.90 8.11
CA ASP A 79 1.75 -12.63 6.72
C ASP A 79 2.84 -11.55 6.60
N ALA A 80 2.72 -10.48 7.38
CA ALA A 80 3.70 -9.40 7.36
C ALA A 80 5.09 -9.89 7.77
N ASP A 81 5.15 -10.69 8.85
CA ASP A 81 6.42 -11.26 9.30
C ASP A 81 7.01 -12.20 8.26
N LEU A 82 6.18 -12.99 7.60
CA LEU A 82 6.61 -13.92 6.56
C LEU A 82 7.19 -13.16 5.35
N LEU A 83 6.51 -12.11 4.92
CA LEU A 83 6.99 -11.26 3.81
C LEU A 83 8.28 -10.54 4.18
N LEU A 84 8.41 -10.06 5.41
CA LEU A 84 9.63 -9.39 5.86
C LEU A 84 10.81 -10.34 5.93
N ASN A 85 10.59 -11.61 6.28
CA ASN A 85 11.65 -12.62 6.39
C ASN A 85 12.01 -13.26 5.05
N GLU A 86 11.02 -13.53 4.19
CA GLU A 86 11.22 -14.29 2.96
C GLU A 86 11.07 -13.46 1.68
N GLY A 87 10.60 -12.22 1.80
CA GLY A 87 10.37 -11.36 0.64
C GLY A 87 9.10 -11.72 -0.12
N ARG A 88 8.92 -11.14 -1.30
CA ARG A 88 7.71 -11.33 -2.10
C ARG A 88 7.53 -12.76 -2.64
N GLU A 89 8.50 -13.62 -2.46
CA GLU A 89 8.40 -15.05 -2.82
C GLU A 89 7.84 -15.89 -1.67
N ALA A 90 7.48 -15.28 -0.56
CA ALA A 90 6.87 -15.95 0.57
C ALA A 90 5.62 -16.73 0.14
N SER A 91 5.44 -17.92 0.69
CA SER A 91 4.29 -18.77 0.42
C SER A 91 3.48 -18.99 1.69
N GLY A 92 2.23 -19.38 1.54
CA GLY A 92 1.35 -19.62 2.69
C GLY A 92 0.73 -18.36 3.25
N LEU A 93 0.72 -17.26 2.49
CA LEU A 93 0.06 -16.03 2.91
C LEU A 93 -1.46 -16.26 3.01
N LYS A 94 -2.05 -15.72 4.09
CA LYS A 94 -3.47 -15.88 4.38
C LYS A 94 -4.30 -14.69 3.93
N ARG A 95 -3.75 -13.47 4.01
CA ARG A 95 -4.47 -12.23 3.71
C ARG A 95 -3.71 -11.29 2.80
N PHE A 96 -2.39 -11.19 2.96
CA PHE A 96 -1.60 -10.36 2.06
C PHE A 96 -1.42 -11.03 0.70
N THR A 97 -1.32 -10.20 -0.33
CA THR A 97 -0.92 -10.63 -1.67
C THR A 97 0.53 -10.19 -1.87
N ALA A 98 1.39 -11.11 -2.27
CA ALA A 98 2.78 -10.76 -2.56
C ALA A 98 2.83 -9.83 -3.77
N ALA A 99 3.76 -8.87 -3.75
CA ALA A 99 3.92 -7.94 -4.87
C ALA A 99 4.25 -8.73 -6.15
N PRO A 100 3.56 -8.44 -7.27
CA PRO A 100 3.76 -9.18 -8.52
C PRO A 100 5.11 -8.91 -9.17
N VAL A 101 5.72 -7.77 -8.84
CA VAL A 101 7.02 -7.36 -9.40
C VAL A 101 7.86 -6.79 -8.27
N GLU A 102 9.17 -6.82 -8.46
CA GLU A 102 10.09 -6.16 -7.53
C GLU A 102 10.08 -4.66 -7.80
N CYS A 103 9.55 -3.89 -6.86
CA CYS A 103 9.42 -2.44 -6.98
C CYS A 103 10.25 -1.74 -5.89
N LEU A 104 11.50 -1.40 -6.23
CA LEU A 104 12.31 -0.51 -5.42
C LEU A 104 11.88 0.92 -5.77
N ILE A 105 11.22 1.59 -4.85
CA ILE A 105 10.55 2.86 -5.10
C ILE A 105 11.57 3.97 -5.41
N THR A 106 11.43 4.58 -6.58
CA THR A 106 12.25 5.72 -7.01
C THR A 106 11.44 7.00 -7.17
N GLY A 107 10.12 6.89 -7.28
CA GLY A 107 9.24 8.04 -7.42
C GLY A 107 7.78 7.66 -7.27
N VAL A 108 6.97 8.65 -6.97
CA VAL A 108 5.52 8.49 -6.82
C VAL A 108 4.83 9.66 -7.51
N ASN A 109 3.87 9.36 -8.38
CA ASN A 109 3.07 10.37 -9.08
C ASN A 109 1.60 10.16 -8.79
N PHE A 110 0.86 11.24 -8.68
CA PHE A 110 -0.56 11.26 -8.42
C PHE A 110 -1.32 11.69 -9.66
N LEU A 111 -2.33 10.92 -10.03
CA LEU A 111 -3.16 11.17 -11.21
C LEU A 111 -4.63 11.13 -10.82
N SER A 112 -5.45 11.92 -11.49
CA SER A 112 -6.88 11.91 -11.26
C SER A 112 -7.65 11.89 -12.59
N LEU A 113 -8.83 11.28 -12.54
CA LEU A 113 -9.79 11.25 -13.65
C LEU A 113 -11.18 11.17 -13.03
N ASN A 114 -11.89 12.31 -13.03
CA ASN A 114 -13.22 12.43 -12.39
C ASN A 114 -13.14 12.01 -10.90
N SER A 115 -13.91 10.98 -10.51
CA SER A 115 -13.90 10.46 -9.13
C SER A 115 -12.80 9.42 -8.87
N GLN A 116 -11.99 9.12 -9.88
CA GLN A 116 -10.92 8.13 -9.76
C GLN A 116 -9.59 8.78 -9.43
N ARG A 117 -8.79 8.06 -8.65
CA ARG A 117 -7.42 8.46 -8.30
C ARG A 117 -6.49 7.30 -8.62
N ARG A 118 -5.32 7.64 -9.16
CA ARG A 118 -4.27 6.66 -9.42
C ARG A 118 -2.97 7.16 -8.85
N ILE A 119 -2.33 6.29 -8.07
CA ILE A 119 -1.00 6.56 -7.54
C ILE A 119 -0.04 5.65 -8.27
N ALA A 120 0.85 6.24 -9.07
CA ALA A 120 1.88 5.51 -9.79
C ALA A 120 3.13 5.43 -8.92
N ILE A 121 3.43 4.23 -8.47
CA ILE A 121 4.61 3.94 -7.64
C ILE A 121 5.68 3.44 -8.58
N LYS A 122 6.59 4.33 -8.96
CA LYS A 122 7.65 4.00 -9.92
C LYS A 122 8.82 3.35 -9.23
N GLY A 123 9.29 2.26 -9.80
CA GLY A 123 10.47 1.57 -9.32
C GLY A 123 11.60 1.59 -10.33
N GLN A 124 12.73 1.02 -9.95
CA GLN A 124 13.95 0.97 -10.77
C GLN A 124 13.74 0.19 -12.07
N SER A 125 13.01 -0.92 -12.00
CA SER A 125 12.80 -1.81 -13.15
C SER A 125 11.34 -2.15 -13.38
N ALA A 126 10.43 -1.70 -12.50
CA ALA A 126 9.01 -2.03 -12.56
C ALA A 126 8.22 -0.93 -11.86
N ALA A 127 6.90 -0.96 -12.00
CA ALA A 127 6.01 -0.02 -11.34
C ALA A 127 4.81 -0.74 -10.77
N LEU A 128 4.22 -0.14 -9.72
CA LEU A 128 2.95 -0.57 -9.14
C LEU A 128 1.98 0.60 -9.22
N TYR A 129 0.70 0.28 -9.36
CA TYR A 129 -0.35 1.28 -9.42
C TYR A 129 -1.42 0.98 -8.39
N VAL A 130 -1.74 1.98 -7.58
CA VAL A 130 -2.88 1.92 -6.67
C VAL A 130 -3.96 2.82 -7.25
N GLN A 131 -5.08 2.23 -7.62
CA GLN A 131 -6.20 2.98 -8.20
C GLN A 131 -7.40 2.88 -7.28
N THR A 132 -8.01 4.02 -6.99
CA THR A 132 -9.18 4.11 -6.13
C THR A 132 -10.31 4.83 -6.85
N SER A 133 -11.55 4.50 -6.49
CA SER A 133 -12.74 5.20 -6.96
C SER A 133 -13.55 5.65 -5.75
N ILE A 134 -13.65 6.97 -5.57
CA ILE A 134 -14.44 7.55 -4.49
C ILE A 134 -15.92 7.21 -4.67
N GLU A 135 -16.37 7.15 -5.92
CA GLU A 135 -17.77 6.87 -6.25
C GLU A 135 -18.18 5.44 -5.89
N THR A 136 -17.34 4.45 -6.20
CA THR A 136 -17.66 3.03 -5.99
C THR A 136 -17.04 2.44 -4.73
N GLY A 137 -16.06 3.10 -4.15
CA GLY A 137 -15.28 2.56 -3.03
C GLY A 137 -14.29 1.48 -3.44
N GLU A 138 -14.10 1.26 -4.73
CA GLU A 138 -13.20 0.23 -5.24
C GLU A 138 -11.74 0.65 -5.14
N ILE A 139 -10.88 -0.29 -4.72
CA ILE A 139 -9.44 -0.11 -4.66
C ILE A 139 -8.78 -1.29 -5.35
N THR A 140 -7.87 -1.01 -6.27
CA THR A 140 -7.10 -2.06 -6.96
C THR A 140 -5.61 -1.75 -6.87
N VAL A 141 -4.79 -2.80 -6.78
CA VAL A 141 -3.34 -2.71 -6.85
C VAL A 141 -2.89 -3.58 -8.01
N THR A 142 -2.19 -2.98 -8.97
CA THR A 142 -1.73 -3.67 -10.19
C THR A 142 -0.29 -3.32 -10.49
N ASP A 143 0.32 -4.07 -11.41
CA ASP A 143 1.63 -3.76 -11.95
C ASP A 143 1.55 -3.17 -13.37
#